data_b2a8e30f9702bd15d5002dad7066a615
#
_entry.id   b2a8e30f9702bd15d5002dad7066a615
#
_cell.length_a   1.000
_cell.length_b   1.000
_cell.length_c   1.000
_cell.angle_alpha   90.00
_cell.angle_beta   90.00
_cell.angle_gamma   90.00
#
_symmetry.space_group_name_H-M   'P 1'
#
loop_
_entity.id
_entity.type
_entity.pdbx_description
1 polymer ?
#
loop_
_entity_poly.entity_id
_entity_poly.type
_entity_poly.pdbx_seq_one_letter_code
_entity_poly.pdbx_strand_id
1 'polypeptide(L)'
;CMEFGYQTFLIMPPAYYKGNTDKGVYDFYAEIIAQIPKIKIILYNFEKLSGYLFSAEAVKNLVKNFPKQIIGCKDSSYNLFESLKISNFKMFPGSEAKLLKGLELDCSGCISATTNITHTLARKVFDDFEKKIPQTLNEKLKKVRQTFDEYPLISALHSFLSVEDQKF
;
A
#
# COMPACT_ATOMS: atom_id res chain seq x y z
N CYS A 1 -14.45 -8.89 11.46
CA CYS A 1 -12.96 -8.99 11.32
C CYS A 1 -12.26 -8.79 12.67
N MET A 2 -12.64 -7.75 13.47
CA MET A 2 -12.03 -7.53 14.80
C MET A 2 -12.18 -8.75 15.73
N GLU A 3 -13.33 -9.42 15.70
CA GLU A 3 -13.58 -10.65 16.45
C GLU A 3 -12.64 -11.81 16.09
N PHE A 4 -12.10 -11.80 14.87
CA PHE A 4 -11.09 -12.76 14.41
C PHE A 4 -9.64 -12.31 14.66
N GLY A 5 -9.44 -11.28 15.49
CA GLY A 5 -8.12 -10.80 15.88
C GLY A 5 -7.45 -9.81 14.90
N TYR A 6 -8.08 -9.47 13.77
CA TYR A 6 -7.56 -8.47 12.86
C TYR A 6 -7.76 -7.06 13.44
N GLN A 7 -6.69 -6.28 13.55
CA GLN A 7 -6.73 -4.93 14.11
C GLN A 7 -6.34 -3.85 13.09
N THR A 8 -5.63 -4.22 12.04
CA THR A 8 -5.14 -3.28 11.01
C THR A 8 -5.79 -3.58 9.67
N PHE A 9 -6.33 -2.55 9.06
CA PHE A 9 -7.11 -2.65 7.82
C PHE A 9 -6.57 -1.68 6.77
N LEU A 10 -6.42 -2.17 5.54
CA LEU A 10 -6.16 -1.35 4.36
C LEU A 10 -7.51 -0.90 3.81
N ILE A 11 -7.80 0.40 3.90
CA ILE A 11 -9.11 0.94 3.52
C ILE A 11 -8.94 2.01 2.43
N MET A 12 -9.65 1.81 1.32
CA MET A 12 -9.74 2.77 0.21
C MET A 12 -10.92 3.73 0.45
N PRO A 13 -10.86 4.98 -0.01
CA PRO A 13 -12.03 5.84 -0.07
C PRO A 13 -13.16 5.21 -0.87
N PRO A 14 -14.43 5.65 -0.70
CA PRO A 14 -15.55 5.14 -1.48
C PRO A 14 -15.25 5.18 -2.98
N ALA A 15 -15.28 4.04 -3.65
CA ALA A 15 -14.81 3.90 -5.03
C ALA A 15 -15.92 4.03 -6.08
N TYR A 16 -17.13 3.61 -5.74
CA TYR A 16 -18.26 3.62 -6.67
C TYR A 16 -18.76 5.04 -6.95
N TYR A 17 -18.89 5.85 -5.92
CA TYR A 17 -19.32 7.24 -6.03
C TYR A 17 -18.14 8.13 -6.38
N LYS A 18 -18.07 8.58 -7.63
CA LYS A 18 -17.01 9.49 -8.10
C LYS A 18 -17.25 10.92 -7.59
N GLY A 19 -16.20 11.76 -7.60
CA GLY A 19 -16.28 13.15 -7.18
C GLY A 19 -16.19 13.34 -5.66
N ASN A 20 -15.58 12.40 -4.96
CA ASN A 20 -15.29 12.57 -3.53
C ASN A 20 -14.44 13.83 -3.28
N THR A 21 -14.87 14.64 -2.31
CA THR A 21 -14.11 15.78 -1.80
C THR A 21 -13.25 15.38 -0.61
N ASP A 22 -12.23 16.18 -0.27
CA ASP A 22 -11.41 15.97 0.93
C ASP A 22 -12.26 15.88 2.20
N LYS A 23 -13.32 16.73 2.30
CA LYS A 23 -14.27 16.68 3.41
C LYS A 23 -15.06 15.37 3.44
N GLY A 24 -15.57 14.91 2.32
CA GLY A 24 -16.34 13.65 2.24
C GLY A 24 -15.48 12.45 2.59
N VAL A 25 -14.23 12.42 2.13
CA VAL A 25 -13.27 11.37 2.49
C VAL A 25 -12.89 11.43 3.97
N TYR A 26 -12.69 12.62 4.52
CA TYR A 26 -12.47 12.81 5.96
C TYR A 26 -13.64 12.26 6.78
N ASP A 27 -14.87 12.65 6.45
CA ASP A 27 -16.09 12.22 7.15
C ASP A 27 -16.26 10.69 7.09
N PHE A 28 -15.94 10.07 5.94
CA PHE A 28 -15.96 8.61 5.77
C PHE A 28 -15.03 7.89 6.76
N TYR A 29 -13.78 8.34 6.89
CA TYR A 29 -12.85 7.72 7.84
C TYR A 29 -13.21 8.05 9.29
N ALA A 30 -13.69 9.26 9.57
CA ALA A 30 -14.15 9.67 10.88
C ALA A 30 -15.31 8.80 11.38
N GLU A 31 -16.27 8.49 10.51
CA GLU A 31 -17.39 7.60 10.83
C GLU A 31 -16.95 6.18 11.12
N ILE A 32 -16.04 5.61 10.31
CA ILE A 32 -15.48 4.28 10.58
C ILE A 32 -14.79 4.24 11.95
N ILE A 33 -14.02 5.27 12.28
CA ILE A 33 -13.30 5.36 13.55
C ILE A 33 -14.27 5.54 14.72
N ALA A 34 -15.34 6.33 14.54
CA ALA A 34 -16.36 6.50 15.57
C ALA A 34 -17.07 5.18 15.91
N GLN A 35 -17.38 4.37 14.88
CA GLN A 35 -17.99 3.05 15.07
C GLN A 35 -17.02 2.01 15.63
N ILE A 36 -15.73 2.12 15.31
CA ILE A 36 -14.71 1.15 15.71
C ILE A 36 -13.47 1.88 16.27
N PRO A 37 -13.51 2.41 17.51
CA PRO A 37 -12.46 3.28 18.05
C PRO A 37 -11.06 2.64 18.17
N LYS A 38 -10.98 1.31 18.19
CA LYS A 38 -9.71 0.54 18.29
C LYS A 38 -9.11 0.17 16.94
N ILE A 39 -9.78 0.50 15.82
CA ILE A 39 -9.29 0.17 14.48
C ILE A 39 -7.96 0.86 14.20
N LYS A 40 -7.08 0.18 13.46
CA LYS A 40 -5.89 0.77 12.85
C LYS A 40 -6.07 0.76 11.33
N ILE A 41 -5.88 1.90 10.70
CA ILE A 41 -6.14 2.08 9.27
C ILE A 41 -4.84 2.44 8.55
N ILE A 42 -4.55 1.70 7.49
CA ILE A 42 -3.64 2.09 6.43
C ILE A 42 -4.51 2.66 5.31
N LEU A 43 -4.37 3.94 5.01
CA LEU A 43 -5.07 4.59 3.90
C LEU A 43 -4.64 3.95 2.58
N TYR A 44 -5.57 3.73 1.65
CA TYR A 44 -5.23 3.23 0.34
C TYR A 44 -5.40 4.32 -0.71
N ASN A 45 -4.30 4.92 -1.12
CA ASN A 45 -4.22 5.92 -2.16
C ASN A 45 -4.07 5.26 -3.52
N PHE A 46 -5.16 5.15 -4.27
CA PHE A 46 -5.17 4.63 -5.64
C PHE A 46 -6.27 5.30 -6.46
N GLU A 47 -5.94 6.44 -7.05
CA GLU A 47 -6.87 7.28 -7.80
C GLU A 47 -7.58 6.52 -8.93
N LYS A 48 -6.86 5.67 -9.68
CA LYS A 48 -7.43 4.88 -10.78
C LYS A 48 -8.62 4.01 -10.36
N LEU A 49 -8.63 3.52 -9.12
CA LEU A 49 -9.74 2.73 -8.57
C LEU A 49 -10.78 3.59 -7.87
N SER A 50 -10.35 4.45 -6.93
CA SER A 50 -11.28 5.23 -6.10
C SER A 50 -11.86 6.45 -6.80
N GLY A 51 -11.16 6.99 -7.80
CA GLY A 51 -11.48 8.30 -8.38
C GLY A 51 -11.15 9.47 -7.45
N TYR A 52 -10.38 9.23 -6.38
CA TYR A 52 -9.91 10.23 -5.44
C TYR A 52 -8.40 10.10 -5.22
N LEU A 53 -7.68 11.20 -5.36
CA LEU A 53 -6.25 11.29 -5.10
C LEU A 53 -6.02 11.99 -3.74
N PHE A 54 -5.44 11.28 -2.79
CA PHE A 54 -5.05 11.91 -1.54
C PHE A 54 -3.97 12.98 -1.76
N SER A 55 -4.26 14.20 -1.30
CA SER A 55 -3.24 15.22 -1.11
C SER A 55 -2.44 14.97 0.17
N ALA A 56 -1.22 15.52 0.25
CA ALA A 56 -0.43 15.48 1.48
C ALA A 56 -1.16 16.15 2.65
N GLU A 57 -1.92 17.21 2.38
CA GLU A 57 -2.70 17.94 3.39
C GLU A 57 -3.88 17.09 3.91
N ALA A 58 -4.62 16.43 3.03
CA ALA A 58 -5.71 15.53 3.43
C ALA A 58 -5.20 14.40 4.35
N VAL A 59 -4.05 13.79 4.03
CA VAL A 59 -3.44 12.78 4.88
C VAL A 59 -3.01 13.36 6.23
N LYS A 60 -2.31 14.51 6.22
CA LYS A 60 -1.88 15.18 7.47
C LYS A 60 -3.05 15.53 8.38
N ASN A 61 -4.17 15.99 7.79
CA ASN A 61 -5.38 16.31 8.54
C ASN A 61 -5.98 15.07 9.22
N LEU A 62 -6.09 13.95 8.49
CA LEU A 62 -6.55 12.68 9.06
C LEU A 62 -5.65 12.21 10.21
N VAL A 63 -4.32 12.22 10.01
CA VAL A 63 -3.36 11.80 11.05
C VAL A 63 -3.42 12.72 12.27
N LYS A 64 -3.55 14.04 12.08
CA LYS A 64 -3.67 15.01 13.17
C LYS A 64 -4.87 14.73 14.06
N ASN A 65 -6.02 14.40 13.47
CA ASN A 65 -7.27 14.17 14.21
C ASN A 65 -7.38 12.73 14.75
N PHE A 66 -6.77 11.74 14.07
CA PHE A 66 -6.86 10.33 14.42
C PHE A 66 -5.47 9.65 14.49
N PRO A 67 -4.53 10.17 15.31
CA PRO A 67 -3.13 9.72 15.29
C PRO A 67 -2.93 8.26 15.75
N LYS A 68 -3.88 7.71 16.50
CA LYS A 68 -3.84 6.30 16.96
C LYS A 68 -4.45 5.34 15.96
N GLN A 69 -5.36 5.81 15.10
CA GLN A 69 -6.09 4.99 14.15
C GLN A 69 -5.50 5.05 12.74
N ILE A 70 -5.15 6.23 12.25
CA ILE A 70 -4.54 6.40 10.92
C ILE A 70 -3.02 6.24 11.03
N ILE A 71 -2.56 5.02 10.77
CA ILE A 71 -1.17 4.61 11.07
C ILE A 71 -0.27 4.53 9.85
N GLY A 72 -0.81 4.65 8.65
CA GLY A 72 -0.02 4.54 7.42
C GLY A 72 -0.80 4.79 6.16
N CYS A 73 -0.10 4.71 5.02
CA CYS A 73 -0.67 4.83 3.68
C CYS A 73 0.01 3.85 2.72
N LYS A 74 -0.80 3.10 1.97
CA LYS A 74 -0.37 2.43 0.75
C LYS A 74 -0.56 3.41 -0.41
N ASP A 75 0.54 3.81 -1.05
CA ASP A 75 0.54 4.76 -2.15
C ASP A 75 0.75 4.05 -3.50
N SER A 76 -0.35 3.76 -4.20
CA SER A 76 -0.35 3.22 -5.56
C SER A 76 -0.52 4.29 -6.63
N SER A 77 -0.80 5.54 -6.26
CA SER A 77 -0.78 6.71 -7.14
C SER A 77 0.59 7.36 -7.24
N TYR A 78 1.51 7.01 -6.33
CA TYR A 78 2.92 7.42 -6.29
C TYR A 78 3.16 8.94 -6.14
N ASN A 79 2.18 9.68 -5.64
CA ASN A 79 2.29 11.11 -5.39
C ASN A 79 2.70 11.46 -3.95
N LEU A 80 2.75 10.50 -3.04
CA LEU A 80 2.99 10.73 -1.61
C LEU A 80 4.29 10.11 -1.10
N PHE A 81 4.63 8.88 -1.52
CA PHE A 81 5.67 8.08 -0.86
C PHE A 81 7.07 8.71 -0.91
N GLU A 82 7.35 9.54 -1.93
CA GLU A 82 8.64 10.20 -2.06
C GLU A 82 8.76 11.46 -1.19
N SER A 83 7.66 12.16 -0.93
CA SER A 83 7.69 13.50 -0.32
C SER A 83 6.97 13.62 1.02
N LEU A 84 5.94 12.79 1.28
CA LEU A 84 5.17 12.89 2.52
C LEU A 84 5.93 12.29 3.69
N LYS A 85 6.31 13.14 4.64
CA LYS A 85 6.96 12.74 5.90
C LYS A 85 6.07 13.10 7.07
N ILE A 86 5.66 12.09 7.84
CA ILE A 86 4.88 12.23 9.08
C ILE A 86 5.51 11.29 10.12
N SER A 87 5.79 11.80 11.30
CA SER A 87 6.38 11.02 12.38
C SER A 87 5.48 9.83 12.77
N ASN A 88 6.06 8.65 12.96
CA ASN A 88 5.37 7.40 13.32
C ASN A 88 4.29 6.95 12.32
N PHE A 89 4.36 7.40 11.07
CA PHE A 89 3.43 7.04 10.01
C PHE A 89 4.11 6.11 8.99
N LYS A 90 3.48 4.99 8.71
CA LYS A 90 4.03 3.95 7.83
C LYS A 90 3.65 4.19 6.38
N MET A 91 4.64 4.38 5.52
CA MET A 91 4.42 4.55 4.09
C MET A 91 4.80 3.27 3.33
N PHE A 92 3.96 2.89 2.36
CA PHE A 92 4.14 1.71 1.53
C PHE A 92 3.87 2.04 0.06
N PRO A 93 4.86 2.12 -0.84
CA PRO A 93 4.59 2.15 -2.27
C PRO A 93 3.82 0.91 -2.72
N GLY A 94 2.95 1.08 -3.73
CA GLY A 94 2.02 0.05 -4.21
C GLY A 94 2.64 -0.96 -5.17
N SER A 95 3.97 -0.94 -5.36
CA SER A 95 4.71 -1.85 -6.24
C SER A 95 6.03 -2.24 -5.62
N GLU A 96 6.38 -3.51 -5.68
CA GLU A 96 7.69 -4.01 -5.26
C GLU A 96 8.84 -3.51 -6.15
N ALA A 97 8.57 -3.07 -7.38
CA ALA A 97 9.58 -2.39 -8.19
C ALA A 97 10.06 -1.07 -7.57
N LYS A 98 9.29 -0.52 -6.63
CA LYS A 98 9.64 0.69 -5.87
C LYS A 98 10.08 0.37 -4.43
N LEU A 99 10.26 -0.91 -4.08
CA LEU A 99 10.61 -1.33 -2.71
C LEU A 99 11.92 -0.69 -2.26
N LEU A 100 13.02 -0.92 -2.99
CA LEU A 100 14.33 -0.40 -2.59
C LEU A 100 14.33 1.12 -2.50
N LYS A 101 13.82 1.81 -3.52
CA LYS A 101 13.69 3.28 -3.49
C LYS A 101 12.84 3.76 -2.30
N GLY A 102 11.76 3.04 -2.01
CA GLY A 102 10.92 3.34 -0.84
C GLY A 102 11.70 3.23 0.46
N LEU A 103 12.46 2.14 0.64
CA LEU A 103 13.30 1.93 1.84
C LEU A 103 14.36 3.02 2.01
N GLU A 104 15.02 3.43 0.92
CA GLU A 104 15.97 4.57 0.90
C GLU A 104 15.32 5.89 1.31
N LEU A 105 14.01 6.00 1.18
CA LEU A 105 13.19 7.14 1.57
C LEU A 105 12.40 6.92 2.87
N ASP A 106 12.83 6.00 3.73
CA ASP A 106 12.23 5.64 5.02
C ASP A 106 10.78 5.08 4.93
N CYS A 107 10.39 4.49 3.80
CA CYS A 107 9.16 3.71 3.74
C CYS A 107 9.30 2.40 4.53
N SER A 108 8.19 1.90 5.04
CA SER A 108 8.15 0.71 5.90
C SER A 108 8.15 -0.62 5.13
N GLY A 109 8.26 -0.58 3.81
CA GLY A 109 8.18 -1.73 2.91
C GLY A 109 7.30 -1.42 1.71
N CYS A 110 6.70 -2.41 1.07
CA CYS A 110 5.70 -2.23 0.02
C CYS A 110 4.46 -3.11 0.25
N ILE A 111 3.33 -2.73 -0.36
CA ILE A 111 2.11 -3.56 -0.40
C ILE A 111 1.73 -3.71 -1.88
N SER A 112 2.02 -4.85 -2.48
CA SER A 112 1.85 -5.10 -3.91
C SER A 112 1.13 -6.40 -4.20
N ALA A 113 0.37 -6.45 -5.30
CA ALA A 113 -0.33 -7.65 -5.74
C ALA A 113 0.65 -8.75 -6.18
N THR A 114 1.70 -8.39 -6.93
CA THR A 114 2.70 -9.34 -7.43
C THR A 114 3.60 -9.93 -6.35
N THR A 115 3.61 -9.36 -5.13
CA THR A 115 4.30 -10.00 -3.99
C THR A 115 3.67 -11.33 -3.56
N ASN A 116 2.47 -11.67 -4.04
CA ASN A 116 1.94 -13.02 -3.88
C ASN A 116 2.83 -14.09 -4.54
N ILE A 117 3.58 -13.73 -5.57
CA ILE A 117 4.50 -14.63 -6.29
C ILE A 117 5.98 -14.22 -6.15
N THR A 118 6.26 -12.95 -5.83
CA THR A 118 7.63 -12.44 -5.70
C THR A 118 8.06 -12.23 -4.24
N HIS A 119 7.28 -12.69 -3.27
CA HIS A 119 7.51 -12.43 -1.85
C HIS A 119 8.93 -12.79 -1.39
N THR A 120 9.47 -13.92 -1.83
CA THR A 120 10.85 -14.34 -1.47
C THR A 120 11.90 -13.36 -1.98
N LEU A 121 11.76 -12.88 -3.24
CA LEU A 121 12.67 -11.87 -3.79
C LEU A 121 12.52 -10.53 -3.07
N ALA A 122 11.27 -10.09 -2.86
CA ALA A 122 10.98 -8.84 -2.18
C ALA A 122 11.48 -8.87 -0.72
N ARG A 123 11.28 -9.99 -0.02
CA ARG A 123 11.79 -10.18 1.34
C ARG A 123 13.32 -10.10 1.38
N LYS A 124 14.01 -10.72 0.43
CA LYS A 124 15.46 -10.67 0.36
C LYS A 124 15.99 -9.25 0.09
N VAL A 125 15.36 -8.50 -0.81
CA VAL A 125 15.71 -7.09 -1.05
C VAL A 125 15.53 -6.26 0.22
N PHE A 126 14.45 -6.45 0.96
CA PHE A 126 14.20 -5.77 2.23
C PHE A 126 15.26 -6.13 3.28
N ASP A 127 15.53 -7.42 3.47
CA ASP A 127 16.50 -7.90 4.48
C ASP A 127 17.92 -7.43 4.18
N ASP A 128 18.32 -7.43 2.90
CA ASP A 128 19.64 -6.94 2.49
C ASP A 128 19.76 -5.42 2.75
N PHE A 129 18.70 -4.64 2.52
CA PHE A 129 18.69 -3.23 2.85
C PHE A 129 18.85 -3.01 4.36
N GLU A 130 18.04 -3.68 5.19
CA GLU A 130 18.11 -3.56 6.65
C GLU A 130 19.48 -3.95 7.22
N LYS A 131 20.11 -4.98 6.63
CA LYS A 131 21.43 -5.47 7.04
C LYS A 131 22.59 -4.72 6.39
N LYS A 132 22.31 -3.71 5.55
CA LYS A 132 23.31 -2.96 4.76
C LYS A 132 24.18 -3.87 3.88
N ILE A 133 23.59 -4.94 3.35
CA ILE A 133 24.22 -5.86 2.39
C ILE A 133 24.00 -5.32 0.97
N PRO A 134 24.98 -5.43 0.05
CA PRO A 134 24.82 -5.03 -1.34
C PRO A 134 23.61 -5.68 -2.01
N GLN A 135 22.80 -4.88 -2.72
CA GLN A 135 21.61 -5.34 -3.42
C GLN A 135 21.97 -6.15 -4.67
N THR A 136 21.62 -7.43 -4.70
CA THR A 136 21.86 -8.31 -5.84
C THR A 136 20.59 -8.74 -6.57
N LEU A 137 19.42 -8.64 -5.93
CA LEU A 137 18.15 -9.15 -6.44
C LEU A 137 17.13 -8.07 -6.82
N ASN A 138 17.40 -6.80 -6.51
CA ASN A 138 16.46 -5.73 -6.79
C ASN A 138 16.12 -5.61 -8.28
N GLU A 139 17.11 -5.71 -9.17
CA GLU A 139 16.85 -5.63 -10.62
C GLU A 139 16.05 -6.83 -11.13
N LYS A 140 16.29 -8.03 -10.58
CA LYS A 140 15.47 -9.21 -10.90
C LYS A 140 14.02 -9.01 -10.43
N LEU A 141 13.82 -8.48 -9.22
CA LEU A 141 12.49 -8.17 -8.68
C LEU A 141 11.74 -7.17 -9.57
N LYS A 142 12.40 -6.10 -9.98
CA LYS A 142 11.84 -5.09 -10.91
C LYS A 142 11.46 -5.70 -12.25
N LYS A 143 12.33 -6.53 -12.82
CA LYS A 143 12.08 -7.18 -14.12
C LYS A 143 10.87 -8.11 -14.07
N VAL A 144 10.72 -8.92 -13.03
CA VAL A 144 9.54 -9.77 -12.85
C VAL A 144 8.27 -8.89 -12.77
N ARG A 145 8.28 -7.83 -11.98
CA ARG A 145 7.15 -6.90 -11.89
C ARG A 145 6.82 -6.29 -13.25
N GLN A 146 7.79 -5.83 -14.02
CA GLN A 146 7.58 -5.24 -15.34
C GLN A 146 6.91 -6.20 -16.31
N THR A 147 7.27 -7.50 -16.29
CA THR A 147 6.60 -8.52 -17.10
C THR A 147 5.11 -8.60 -16.80
N PHE A 148 4.72 -8.53 -15.53
CA PHE A 148 3.29 -8.54 -15.16
C PHE A 148 2.56 -7.22 -15.50
N ASP A 149 3.28 -6.09 -15.55
CA ASP A 149 2.68 -4.79 -15.91
C ASP A 149 2.26 -4.70 -17.40
N GLU A 150 2.74 -5.63 -18.26
CA GLU A 150 2.34 -5.75 -19.67
C GLU A 150 0.93 -6.33 -19.83
N TYR A 151 0.33 -6.88 -18.79
CA TYR A 151 -0.95 -7.59 -18.81
C TYR A 151 -1.93 -6.99 -17.78
N PRO A 152 -3.24 -7.32 -17.90
CA PRO A 152 -4.18 -7.09 -16.80
C PRO A 152 -3.71 -7.84 -15.55
N LEU A 153 -3.15 -7.11 -14.59
CA LEU A 153 -2.33 -7.63 -13.50
C LEU A 153 -2.96 -8.79 -12.73
N ILE A 154 -4.22 -8.66 -12.33
CA ILE A 154 -4.91 -9.69 -11.53
C ILE A 154 -5.12 -10.96 -12.34
N SER A 155 -5.58 -10.85 -13.59
CA SER A 155 -5.75 -12.00 -14.48
C SER A 155 -4.44 -12.71 -14.77
N ALA A 156 -3.35 -11.95 -14.97
CA ALA A 156 -2.02 -12.51 -15.20
C ALA A 156 -1.51 -13.28 -13.95
N LEU A 157 -1.76 -12.76 -12.74
CA LEU A 157 -1.41 -13.45 -11.50
C LEU A 157 -2.19 -14.77 -11.34
N HIS A 158 -3.50 -14.76 -11.60
CA HIS A 158 -4.29 -16.00 -11.56
C HIS A 158 -3.82 -17.01 -12.60
N SER A 159 -3.55 -16.55 -13.82
CA SER A 159 -3.02 -17.41 -14.88
C SER A 159 -1.67 -18.05 -14.52
N PHE A 160 -0.77 -17.27 -13.93
CA PHE A 160 0.52 -17.78 -13.45
C PHE A 160 0.34 -18.81 -12.34
N LEU A 161 -0.47 -18.49 -11.32
CA LEU A 161 -0.71 -19.38 -10.17
C LEU A 161 -1.39 -20.69 -10.58
N SER A 162 -2.29 -20.65 -11.57
CA SER A 162 -2.95 -21.89 -12.07
C SER A 162 -2.00 -22.86 -12.78
N VAL A 163 -0.87 -22.36 -13.29
CA VAL A 163 0.19 -23.22 -13.86
C VAL A 163 1.08 -23.80 -12.77
N GLU A 164 1.38 -23.02 -11.73
CA GLU A 164 2.25 -23.44 -10.61
C GLU A 164 1.51 -24.35 -9.62
N ASP A 165 0.22 -24.10 -9.36
CA ASP A 165 -0.62 -24.91 -8.47
C ASP A 165 -2.00 -25.14 -9.10
N GLN A 166 -2.29 -26.39 -9.45
CA GLN A 166 -3.56 -26.80 -10.07
C GLN A 166 -4.81 -26.54 -9.20
N LYS A 167 -4.65 -26.01 -8.00
CA LYS A 167 -5.75 -25.60 -7.11
C LYS A 167 -6.24 -24.17 -7.31
N PHE A 168 -5.60 -23.42 -8.20
CA PHE A 168 -6.00 -22.04 -8.55
C PHE A 168 -6.84 -21.97 -9.82
#